data_5ab4d96cb7f2f5cab3741515ddf75097
#
_entry.id   5ab4d96cb7f2f5cab3741515ddf75097
#
_cell.length_a   1.000
_cell.length_b   1.000
_cell.length_c   1.000
_cell.angle_alpha   90.00
_cell.angle_beta   90.00
_cell.angle_gamma   90.00
#
_symmetry.space_group_name_H-M   'P 1'
#
loop_
_entity.id
_entity.type
_entity.pdbx_description
1 polymer ?
#
loop_
_entity_poly.entity_id
_entity_poly.type
_entity_poly.pdbx_seq_one_letter_code
_entity_poly.pdbx_strand_id
1 'polypeptide(L)'
;GKNIVGVVLQCNNYTVIDLGVMVPAEKILNAAKEHDADIIGLSGLITPSLDEMVNFAVEMEREGLEIPLLIGGATTSRAHTAVKISPRRSGPVVWVKDASRSVPVAAALLDDRQRPALLEATEADYAALRERHAQKNERPMVPLEKARANRTPIEWEGYTPPVPAQGLGVREF
;
A
#
# COMPACT_ATOMS: atom_id res chain seq x y z
N GLY A 1 8.36 -2.51 10.51
CA GLY A 1 6.92 -2.70 10.25
C GLY A 1 6.51 -4.15 10.45
N LYS A 2 6.87 -5.05 9.54
CA LYS A 2 6.44 -6.46 9.56
C LYS A 2 6.65 -7.15 10.92
N ASN A 3 7.84 -7.07 11.48
CA ASN A 3 8.17 -7.75 12.74
C ASN A 3 7.32 -7.22 13.91
N ILE A 4 7.02 -5.92 13.94
CA ILE A 4 6.14 -5.33 14.98
C ILE A 4 4.74 -5.89 14.85
N VAL A 5 4.19 -5.95 13.62
CA VAL A 5 2.87 -6.56 13.36
C VAL A 5 2.86 -8.03 13.80
N GLY A 6 3.90 -8.79 13.45
CA GLY A 6 4.02 -10.19 13.87
C GLY A 6 4.00 -10.36 15.39
N VAL A 7 4.80 -9.56 16.12
CA VAL A 7 4.82 -9.62 17.59
C VAL A 7 3.48 -9.22 18.19
N VAL A 8 2.84 -8.16 17.68
CA VAL A 8 1.52 -7.71 18.18
C VAL A 8 0.45 -8.78 17.94
N LEU A 9 0.45 -9.45 16.79
CA LEU A 9 -0.46 -10.57 16.53
C LEU A 9 -0.17 -11.76 17.45
N GLN A 10 1.09 -12.16 17.63
CA GLN A 10 1.48 -13.22 18.53
C GLN A 10 1.04 -12.96 19.98
N CYS A 11 1.18 -11.70 20.45
CA CYS A 11 0.69 -11.30 21.78
C CYS A 11 -0.86 -11.39 21.91
N ASN A 12 -1.58 -11.51 20.80
CA ASN A 12 -3.03 -11.66 20.76
C ASN A 12 -3.45 -13.07 20.31
N ASN A 13 -2.63 -14.07 20.61
CA ASN A 13 -2.90 -15.51 20.37
C ASN A 13 -3.02 -15.92 18.90
N TYR A 14 -2.43 -15.17 17.96
CA TYR A 14 -2.29 -15.61 16.58
C TYR A 14 -0.99 -16.39 16.39
N THR A 15 -1.05 -17.49 15.68
CA THR A 15 0.14 -18.18 15.17
C THR A 15 0.66 -17.40 13.97
N VAL A 16 1.87 -16.86 14.06
CA VAL A 16 2.47 -16.06 12.99
C VAL A 16 3.65 -16.80 12.37
N ILE A 17 3.55 -17.05 11.07
CA ILE A 17 4.59 -17.67 10.26
C ILE A 17 5.33 -16.55 9.51
N ASP A 18 6.51 -16.22 9.98
CA ASP A 18 7.33 -15.17 9.38
C ASP A 18 8.26 -15.76 8.31
N LEU A 19 7.96 -15.49 7.05
CA LEU A 19 8.73 -15.99 5.91
C LEU A 19 9.99 -15.15 5.60
N GLY A 20 10.19 -14.05 6.33
CA GLY A 20 11.33 -13.15 6.09
C GLY A 20 11.01 -11.98 5.18
N VAL A 21 12.01 -11.54 4.40
CA VAL A 21 11.92 -10.39 3.49
C VAL A 21 12.29 -10.81 2.07
N MET A 22 11.81 -10.06 1.07
CA MET A 22 12.05 -10.33 -0.35
C MET A 22 11.67 -11.76 -0.75
N VAL A 23 10.52 -12.21 -0.25
CA VAL A 23 10.04 -13.58 -0.46
C VAL A 23 9.26 -13.64 -1.77
N PRO A 24 9.58 -14.57 -2.68
CA PRO A 24 8.81 -14.78 -3.91
C PRO A 24 7.35 -15.15 -3.64
N ALA A 25 6.44 -14.72 -4.51
CA ALA A 25 5.00 -14.99 -4.40
C ALA A 25 4.70 -16.49 -4.23
N GLU A 26 5.31 -17.33 -5.06
CA GLU A 26 5.17 -18.79 -5.00
C GLU A 26 5.46 -19.37 -3.62
N LYS A 27 6.55 -18.90 -2.98
CA LYS A 27 6.91 -19.37 -1.63
C LYS A 27 5.89 -18.96 -0.59
N ILE A 28 5.30 -17.76 -0.71
CA ILE A 28 4.24 -17.29 0.21
C ILE A 28 2.98 -18.14 0.01
N LEU A 29 2.58 -18.39 -1.23
CA LEU A 29 1.41 -19.18 -1.57
C LEU A 29 1.54 -20.63 -1.10
N ASN A 30 2.71 -21.23 -1.29
CA ASN A 30 2.99 -22.59 -0.82
C ASN A 30 2.95 -22.68 0.70
N ALA A 31 3.57 -21.73 1.40
CA ALA A 31 3.52 -21.67 2.85
C ALA A 31 2.10 -21.46 3.39
N ALA A 32 1.30 -20.63 2.72
CA ALA A 32 -0.10 -20.43 3.09
C ALA A 32 -0.93 -21.72 3.00
N LYS A 33 -0.69 -22.52 1.95
CA LYS A 33 -1.34 -23.84 1.78
C LYS A 33 -0.81 -24.88 2.77
N GLU A 34 0.52 -24.93 2.97
CA GLU A 34 1.17 -25.89 3.87
C GLU A 34 0.72 -25.72 5.32
N HIS A 35 0.52 -24.48 5.74
CA HIS A 35 0.14 -24.17 7.12
C HIS A 35 -1.35 -23.88 7.31
N ASP A 36 -2.17 -24.06 6.28
CA ASP A 36 -3.62 -23.75 6.29
C ASP A 36 -3.89 -22.36 6.86
N ALA A 37 -3.22 -21.35 6.27
CA ALA A 37 -3.23 -19.99 6.78
C ALA A 37 -4.59 -19.32 6.60
N ASP A 38 -5.12 -18.73 7.66
CA ASP A 38 -6.38 -17.99 7.64
C ASP A 38 -6.26 -16.59 7.03
N ILE A 39 -5.07 -15.99 7.08
CA ILE A 39 -4.78 -14.62 6.60
C ILE A 39 -3.36 -14.57 6.04
N ILE A 40 -3.18 -13.88 4.93
CA ILE A 40 -1.86 -13.51 4.39
C ILE A 40 -1.62 -12.02 4.61
N GLY A 41 -0.45 -11.65 5.13
CA GLY A 41 -0.06 -10.26 5.34
C GLY A 41 1.18 -9.88 4.53
N LEU A 42 1.11 -8.78 3.78
CA LEU A 42 2.23 -8.20 3.05
C LEU A 42 2.60 -6.83 3.62
N SER A 43 3.90 -6.56 3.73
CA SER A 43 4.41 -5.28 4.22
C SER A 43 5.39 -4.67 3.23
N GLY A 44 5.04 -3.51 2.65
CA GLY A 44 5.89 -2.76 1.72
C GLY A 44 6.74 -1.70 2.42
N LEU A 45 8.04 -1.67 2.11
CA LEU A 45 8.96 -0.66 2.63
C LEU A 45 9.47 0.27 1.52
N ILE A 46 9.64 -0.24 0.31
CA ILE A 46 10.17 0.49 -0.85
C ILE A 46 9.16 0.46 -2.00
N THR A 47 9.24 1.42 -2.89
CA THR A 47 8.27 1.58 -4.00
C THR A 47 8.10 0.32 -4.86
N PRO A 48 9.16 -0.41 -5.24
CA PRO A 48 9.00 -1.66 -6.01
C PRO A 48 8.12 -2.71 -5.34
N SER A 49 8.01 -2.70 -4.00
CA SER A 49 7.10 -3.62 -3.28
C SER A 49 5.63 -3.43 -3.65
N LEU A 50 5.26 -2.25 -4.14
CA LEU A 50 3.86 -1.96 -4.52
C LEU A 50 3.44 -2.78 -5.75
N ASP A 51 4.31 -2.90 -6.75
CA ASP A 51 4.04 -3.70 -7.95
C ASP A 51 4.04 -5.19 -7.60
N GLU A 52 4.95 -5.63 -6.73
CA GLU A 52 4.97 -7.01 -6.24
C GLU A 52 3.68 -7.38 -5.48
N MET A 53 3.09 -6.46 -4.72
CA MET A 53 1.79 -6.69 -4.06
C MET A 53 0.64 -6.82 -5.06
N VAL A 54 0.68 -6.06 -6.15
CA VAL A 54 -0.30 -6.20 -7.25
C VAL A 54 -0.15 -7.57 -7.93
N ASN A 55 1.08 -7.96 -8.26
CA ASN A 55 1.38 -9.25 -8.87
C ASN A 55 0.95 -10.40 -7.94
N PHE A 56 1.21 -10.28 -6.65
CA PHE A 56 0.81 -11.28 -5.65
C PHE A 56 -0.71 -11.46 -5.60
N ALA A 57 -1.49 -10.38 -5.67
CA ALA A 57 -2.95 -10.45 -5.70
C ALA A 57 -3.45 -11.19 -6.96
N VAL A 58 -2.81 -10.96 -8.12
CA VAL A 58 -3.11 -11.69 -9.36
C VAL A 58 -2.80 -13.19 -9.22
N GLU A 59 -1.66 -13.54 -8.61
CA GLU A 59 -1.29 -14.93 -8.38
C GLU A 59 -2.26 -15.63 -7.41
N MET A 60 -2.70 -14.94 -6.34
CA MET A 60 -3.73 -15.48 -5.44
C MET A 60 -5.04 -15.79 -6.17
N GLU A 61 -5.47 -14.89 -7.07
CA GLU A 61 -6.67 -15.09 -7.89
C GLU A 61 -6.50 -16.28 -8.84
N ARG A 62 -5.36 -16.36 -9.52
CA ARG A 62 -5.02 -17.47 -10.42
C ARG A 62 -5.04 -18.83 -9.72
N GLU A 63 -4.59 -18.87 -8.47
CA GLU A 63 -4.56 -20.07 -7.63
C GLU A 63 -5.90 -20.39 -6.95
N GLY A 64 -6.91 -19.52 -7.10
CA GLY A 64 -8.23 -19.68 -6.47
C GLY A 64 -8.19 -19.55 -4.94
N LEU A 65 -7.23 -18.81 -4.38
CA LEU A 65 -7.09 -18.65 -2.93
C LEU A 65 -7.97 -17.50 -2.44
N GLU A 66 -9.01 -17.80 -1.68
CA GLU A 66 -9.93 -16.81 -1.10
C GLU A 66 -9.46 -16.24 0.25
N ILE A 67 -8.30 -16.66 0.74
CA ILE A 67 -7.71 -16.21 2.01
C ILE A 67 -7.62 -14.68 2.02
N PRO A 68 -8.08 -14.00 3.09
CA PRO A 68 -7.93 -12.55 3.22
C PRO A 68 -6.50 -12.07 3.10
N LEU A 69 -6.29 -10.99 2.36
CA LEU A 69 -4.99 -10.35 2.14
C LEU A 69 -4.91 -9.02 2.90
N LEU A 70 -4.02 -8.93 3.88
CA LEU A 70 -3.70 -7.68 4.58
C LEU A 70 -2.54 -6.96 3.90
N ILE A 71 -2.73 -5.69 3.59
CA ILE A 71 -1.72 -4.83 2.98
C ILE A 71 -1.30 -3.76 3.99
N GLY A 72 -0.02 -3.68 4.27
CA GLY A 72 0.54 -2.68 5.18
C GLY A 72 1.97 -2.28 4.82
N GLY A 73 2.57 -1.43 5.65
CA GLY A 73 3.93 -0.94 5.47
C GLY A 73 4.02 0.52 5.02
N ALA A 74 5.22 1.10 5.15
CA ALA A 74 5.44 2.55 5.03
C ALA A 74 5.13 3.13 3.65
N THR A 75 5.31 2.35 2.58
CA THR A 75 5.04 2.80 1.20
C THR A 75 3.61 2.55 0.74
N THR A 76 2.86 1.74 1.48
CA THR A 76 1.48 1.39 1.09
C THR A 76 0.50 2.50 1.46
N SER A 77 -0.58 2.57 0.71
CA SER A 77 -1.68 3.48 1.01
C SER A 77 -3.02 2.83 0.72
N ARG A 78 -4.05 3.30 1.41
CA ARG A 78 -5.42 2.87 1.18
C ARG A 78 -5.85 3.09 -0.28
N ALA A 79 -5.48 4.24 -0.87
CA ALA A 79 -5.79 4.56 -2.26
C ALA A 79 -5.11 3.59 -3.24
N HIS A 80 -3.82 3.26 -3.05
CA HIS A 80 -3.14 2.28 -3.89
C HIS A 80 -3.78 0.89 -3.77
N THR A 81 -4.10 0.47 -2.54
CA THR A 81 -4.76 -0.82 -2.31
C THR A 81 -6.12 -0.88 -3.00
N ALA A 82 -6.94 0.17 -2.87
CA ALA A 82 -8.26 0.26 -3.47
C ALA A 82 -8.24 0.27 -5.01
N VAL A 83 -7.26 0.96 -5.61
CA VAL A 83 -7.21 1.19 -7.07
C VAL A 83 -6.42 0.12 -7.81
N LYS A 84 -5.34 -0.40 -7.22
CA LYS A 84 -4.39 -1.27 -7.91
C LYS A 84 -4.42 -2.73 -7.45
N ILE A 85 -4.61 -2.99 -6.16
CA ILE A 85 -4.51 -4.35 -5.60
C ILE A 85 -5.89 -5.01 -5.53
N SER A 86 -6.86 -4.38 -4.84
CA SER A 86 -8.19 -4.96 -4.62
C SER A 86 -8.90 -5.37 -5.92
N PRO A 87 -8.85 -4.63 -7.04
CA PRO A 87 -9.52 -5.05 -8.28
C PRO A 87 -8.87 -6.25 -8.98
N ARG A 88 -7.74 -6.77 -8.49
CA ARG A 88 -7.01 -7.88 -9.10
C ARG A 88 -7.44 -9.24 -8.57
N ARG A 89 -8.30 -9.27 -7.57
CA ARG A 89 -8.80 -10.52 -7.00
C ARG A 89 -10.22 -10.37 -6.46
N SER A 90 -10.94 -11.46 -6.43
CA SER A 90 -12.29 -11.57 -5.88
C SER A 90 -12.31 -11.67 -4.36
N GLY A 91 -11.26 -12.26 -3.76
CA GLY A 91 -11.14 -12.42 -2.32
C GLY A 91 -10.84 -11.12 -1.56
N PRO A 92 -11.03 -11.11 -0.23
CA PRO A 92 -10.88 -9.90 0.59
C PRO A 92 -9.47 -9.30 0.55
N VAL A 93 -9.37 -7.98 0.38
CA VAL A 93 -8.12 -7.21 0.48
C VAL A 93 -8.35 -6.03 1.42
N VAL A 94 -7.60 -5.97 2.52
CA VAL A 94 -7.77 -4.92 3.53
C VAL A 94 -6.45 -4.19 3.77
N TRP A 95 -6.46 -2.88 3.60
CA TRP A 95 -5.32 -2.05 3.96
C TRP A 95 -5.31 -1.75 5.46
N VAL A 96 -4.17 -1.98 6.09
CA VAL A 96 -3.95 -1.75 7.53
C VAL A 96 -2.96 -0.62 7.70
N LYS A 97 -3.38 0.45 8.36
CA LYS A 97 -2.61 1.67 8.52
C LYS A 97 -1.32 1.45 9.34
N ASP A 98 -1.45 0.73 10.43
CA ASP A 98 -0.37 0.51 11.40
C ASP A 98 -0.55 -0.81 12.17
N ALA A 99 0.46 -1.18 12.95
CA ALA A 99 0.47 -2.43 13.70
C ALA A 99 -0.68 -2.55 14.72
N SER A 100 -1.10 -1.44 15.33
CA SER A 100 -2.18 -1.45 16.33
C SER A 100 -3.53 -1.82 15.71
N ARG A 101 -3.72 -1.52 14.43
CA ARG A 101 -4.92 -1.85 13.67
C ARG A 101 -4.94 -3.29 13.12
N SER A 102 -3.80 -3.96 13.11
CA SER A 102 -3.73 -5.34 12.57
C SER A 102 -4.57 -6.32 13.37
N VAL A 103 -4.57 -6.23 14.71
CA VAL A 103 -5.32 -7.15 15.57
C VAL A 103 -6.83 -7.03 15.40
N PRO A 104 -7.46 -5.84 15.55
CA PRO A 104 -8.91 -5.74 15.37
C PRO A 104 -9.36 -6.08 13.95
N VAL A 105 -8.55 -5.80 12.93
CA VAL A 105 -8.87 -6.18 11.54
C VAL A 105 -8.78 -7.69 11.36
N ALA A 106 -7.73 -8.34 11.85
CA ALA A 106 -7.60 -9.79 11.80
C ALA A 106 -8.75 -10.48 12.57
N ALA A 107 -9.06 -10.01 13.78
CA ALA A 107 -10.16 -10.54 14.56
C ALA A 107 -11.50 -10.44 13.81
N ALA A 108 -11.79 -9.29 13.21
CA ALA A 108 -13.03 -9.09 12.46
C ALA A 108 -13.09 -9.93 11.16
N LEU A 109 -11.94 -10.20 10.52
CA LEU A 109 -11.88 -11.06 9.34
C LEU A 109 -12.12 -12.53 9.65
N LEU A 110 -11.75 -12.97 10.85
CA LEU A 110 -11.91 -14.36 11.31
C LEU A 110 -13.24 -14.61 12.05
N ASP A 111 -13.97 -13.55 12.38
CA ASP A 111 -15.29 -13.64 13.01
C ASP A 111 -16.38 -13.57 11.93
N ASP A 112 -17.11 -14.65 11.72
CA ASP A 112 -18.19 -14.74 10.72
C ASP A 112 -19.30 -13.69 10.91
N ARG A 113 -19.47 -13.15 12.12
CA ARG A 113 -20.46 -12.11 12.42
C ARG A 113 -19.96 -10.72 12.04
N GLN A 114 -18.67 -10.46 12.20
CA GLN A 114 -18.05 -9.14 11.95
C GLN A 114 -17.52 -8.99 10.53
N ARG A 115 -17.07 -10.11 9.92
CA ARG A 115 -16.51 -10.14 8.57
C ARG A 115 -17.38 -9.42 7.53
N PRO A 116 -18.70 -9.72 7.40
CA PRO A 116 -19.53 -9.08 6.37
C PRO A 116 -19.55 -7.55 6.49
N ALA A 117 -19.76 -7.02 7.69
CA ALA A 117 -19.79 -5.58 7.93
C ALA A 117 -18.44 -4.91 7.64
N LEU A 118 -17.32 -5.55 8.00
CA LEU A 118 -15.97 -5.05 7.68
C LEU A 118 -15.75 -5.00 6.17
N LEU A 119 -16.12 -6.04 5.45
CA LEU A 119 -15.92 -6.12 4.00
C LEU A 119 -16.80 -5.14 3.25
N GLU A 120 -18.06 -4.98 3.64
CA GLU A 120 -18.97 -4.00 3.07
C GLU A 120 -18.44 -2.56 3.26
N ALA A 121 -18.02 -2.21 4.48
CA ALA A 121 -17.44 -0.90 4.76
C ALA A 121 -16.15 -0.65 3.98
N THR A 122 -15.30 -1.69 3.85
CA THR A 122 -14.05 -1.61 3.09
C THR A 122 -14.32 -1.39 1.60
N GLU A 123 -15.27 -2.14 1.02
CA GLU A 123 -15.60 -2.00 -0.40
C GLU A 123 -16.27 -0.66 -0.72
N ALA A 124 -17.15 -0.17 0.14
CA ALA A 124 -17.73 1.17 0.00
C ALA A 124 -16.66 2.27 -0.01
N ASP A 125 -15.69 2.20 0.90
CA ASP A 125 -14.56 3.13 0.94
C ASP A 125 -13.67 3.01 -0.31
N TYR A 126 -13.40 1.79 -0.76
CA TYR A 126 -12.58 1.55 -1.95
C TYR A 126 -13.28 2.00 -3.23
N ALA A 127 -14.59 1.83 -3.35
CA ALA A 127 -15.39 2.33 -4.47
C ALA A 127 -15.29 3.86 -4.57
N ALA A 128 -15.46 4.56 -3.45
CA ALA A 128 -15.31 6.01 -3.40
C ALA A 128 -13.89 6.49 -3.76
N LEU A 129 -12.86 5.74 -3.37
CA LEU A 129 -11.47 6.05 -3.74
C LEU A 129 -11.21 5.83 -5.23
N ARG A 130 -11.75 4.77 -5.82
CA ARG A 130 -11.64 4.49 -7.27
C ARG A 130 -12.33 5.58 -8.09
N GLU A 131 -13.51 6.01 -7.68
CA GLU A 131 -14.25 7.10 -8.32
C GLU A 131 -13.45 8.41 -8.31
N ARG A 132 -12.94 8.82 -7.15
CA ARG A 132 -12.09 10.02 -7.03
C ARG A 132 -10.82 9.93 -7.89
N HIS A 133 -10.25 8.73 -7.99
CA HIS A 133 -9.06 8.51 -8.81
C HIS A 133 -9.37 8.64 -10.30
N ALA A 134 -10.53 8.12 -10.76
CA ALA A 134 -10.99 8.25 -12.14
C ALA A 134 -11.19 9.73 -12.51
N GLN A 135 -11.92 10.48 -11.68
CA GLN A 135 -12.17 11.92 -11.88
C GLN A 135 -10.87 12.75 -11.92
N LYS A 136 -9.84 12.37 -11.15
CA LYS A 136 -8.56 13.07 -11.15
C LYS A 136 -7.82 12.93 -12.49
N ASN A 137 -7.98 11.82 -13.17
CA ASN A 137 -7.34 11.54 -14.46
C ASN A 137 -8.05 12.24 -15.64
N GLU A 138 -9.26 12.77 -15.44
CA GLU A 138 -10.01 13.52 -16.44
C GLU A 138 -9.61 14.99 -16.59
N ARG A 139 -8.66 15.47 -15.79
CA ARG A 139 -8.17 16.85 -15.93
C ARG A 139 -7.50 17.03 -17.29
N PRO A 140 -8.03 17.91 -18.16
CA PRO A 140 -7.44 18.15 -19.46
C PRO A 140 -6.02 18.72 -19.30
N MET A 141 -5.08 18.11 -20.00
CA MET A 141 -3.71 18.61 -20.04
C MET A 141 -3.68 19.91 -20.84
N VAL A 142 -3.01 20.92 -20.33
CA VAL A 142 -2.80 22.18 -21.04
C VAL A 142 -1.76 21.94 -22.15
N PRO A 143 -2.05 22.33 -23.41
CA PRO A 143 -1.06 22.26 -24.48
C PRO A 143 0.24 22.99 -24.10
N LEU A 144 1.38 22.44 -24.53
CA LEU A 144 2.71 22.94 -24.16
C LEU A 144 2.90 24.43 -24.50
N GLU A 145 2.38 24.87 -25.64
CA GLU A 145 2.43 26.31 -26.05
C GLU A 145 1.71 27.19 -25.04
N LYS A 146 0.52 26.80 -24.60
CA LYS A 146 -0.25 27.52 -23.59
C LYS A 146 0.43 27.52 -22.23
N ALA A 147 1.04 26.39 -21.85
CA ALA A 147 1.81 26.28 -20.62
C ALA A 147 3.06 27.20 -20.67
N ARG A 148 3.76 27.26 -21.80
CA ARG A 148 4.90 28.15 -22.00
C ARG A 148 4.49 29.64 -21.99
N ALA A 149 3.36 29.98 -22.59
CA ALA A 149 2.82 31.36 -22.55
C ALA A 149 2.45 31.78 -21.13
N ASN A 150 1.98 30.84 -20.28
CA ASN A 150 1.64 31.11 -18.89
C ASN A 150 2.81 30.96 -17.91
N ARG A 151 4.04 30.81 -18.41
CA ARG A 151 5.21 30.71 -17.53
C ARG A 151 5.37 32.01 -16.72
N THR A 152 5.76 31.92 -15.47
CA THR A 152 6.14 33.06 -14.66
C THR A 152 7.34 33.75 -15.32
N PRO A 153 7.24 35.04 -15.71
CA PRO A 153 8.37 35.75 -16.22
C PRO A 153 9.37 35.99 -15.10
N ILE A 154 10.56 35.44 -15.24
CA ILE A 154 11.66 35.65 -14.30
C ILE A 154 12.79 36.33 -15.06
N GLU A 155 13.19 37.50 -14.62
CA GLU A 155 14.35 38.21 -15.14
C GLU A 155 15.61 37.63 -14.46
N TRP A 156 16.33 36.80 -15.20
CA TRP A 156 17.59 36.24 -14.73
C TRP A 156 18.77 37.20 -14.93
N GLU A 157 18.64 38.16 -15.85
CA GLU A 157 19.61 39.20 -16.05
C GLU A 157 19.60 40.15 -14.84
N GLY A 158 20.68 40.17 -14.09
CA GLY A 158 20.79 40.95 -12.85
C GLY A 158 20.45 40.20 -11.57
N TYR A 159 20.00 38.92 -11.66
CA TYR A 159 19.81 38.09 -10.46
C TYR A 159 21.16 37.68 -9.86
N THR A 160 21.47 38.23 -8.69
CA THR A 160 22.62 37.80 -7.89
C THR A 160 22.14 36.85 -6.80
N PRO A 161 22.53 35.58 -6.82
CA PRO A 161 22.16 34.65 -5.77
C PRO A 161 22.64 35.14 -4.40
N PRO A 162 21.83 35.05 -3.35
CA PRO A 162 22.27 35.36 -2.01
C PRO A 162 23.45 34.49 -1.61
N VAL A 163 24.59 35.11 -1.27
CA VAL A 163 25.74 34.34 -0.75
C VAL A 163 25.46 34.01 0.72
N PRO A 164 25.56 32.74 1.13
CA PRO A 164 25.39 32.38 2.52
C PRO A 164 26.39 33.12 3.40
N ALA A 165 25.94 33.66 4.52
CA ALA A 165 26.77 34.46 5.44
C ALA A 165 27.99 33.72 5.99
N GLN A 166 28.05 32.40 5.85
CA GLN A 166 29.10 31.53 6.36
C GLN A 166 29.95 30.85 5.26
N GLY A 167 29.87 31.32 4.02
CA GLY A 167 30.59 30.76 2.88
C GLY A 167 30.05 29.43 2.37
N LEU A 168 30.48 29.06 1.15
CA LEU A 168 30.20 27.76 0.55
C LEU A 168 31.35 26.82 0.95
N GLY A 169 31.18 26.08 2.04
CA GLY A 169 32.16 25.09 2.49
C GLY A 169 31.50 23.78 2.88
N VAL A 170 32.21 22.67 2.72
CA VAL A 170 31.82 21.37 3.29
C VAL A 170 31.90 21.49 4.81
N ARG A 171 30.81 21.18 5.50
CA ARG A 171 30.80 21.05 6.96
C ARG A 171 30.79 19.58 7.32
N GLU A 172 31.76 19.16 8.11
CA GLU A 172 31.70 17.90 8.82
C GLU A 172 30.79 18.07 10.06
N PHE A 173 29.86 17.15 10.25
CA PHE A 173 28.96 17.09 11.40
C PHE A 173 29.45 16.05 12.39
#